data_bbe455ac6576725d69a421604ff40817
#
_entry.id   bbe455ac6576725d69a421604ff40817
#
_cell.length_a   1.000
_cell.length_b   1.000
_cell.length_c   1.000
_cell.angle_alpha   90.00
_cell.angle_beta   90.00
_cell.angle_gamma   90.00
#
_symmetry.space_group_name_H-M   'P 1'
#
loop_
_entity.id
_entity.type
_entity.pdbx_description
1 polymer ?
#
loop_
_entity_poly.entity_id
_entity_poly.type
_entity_poly.pdbx_seq_one_letter_code
_entity_poly.pdbx_strand_id
1 'polypeptide(L)'
;IDGGKTFTYSGLKETQTIARIVVHPKDPSVVYVAAVGHLFGANPERGIYKTTDGGNTWAQVKFIDADTGFIDMVMHPTDANTLWAASYQRRRAPWGFNGGGPGSGIWRTSDAGKTWTKLTGNGLPDNPIIGRIGLDICRGKPNVILAQIEVGPSGGTGAGVNADGSLVPPGETPSGGGRGRGSDPPPDPRRSGVWRSDDGGKTWRFMSNNNNLPMYYSKI
;
A
#
# COMPACT_ATOMS: atom_id res chain seq x y z
N ILE A 1 17.42 -21.00 7.86
CA ILE A 1 18.31 -21.38 8.95
C ILE A 1 19.75 -21.61 8.44
N ASP A 2 19.91 -21.79 7.14
CA ASP A 2 21.20 -22.07 6.47
C ASP A 2 21.76 -20.88 5.68
N GLY A 3 21.27 -19.67 5.93
CA GLY A 3 21.67 -18.43 5.23
C GLY A 3 21.17 -18.37 3.79
N GLY A 4 20.07 -19.02 3.48
CA GLY A 4 19.46 -18.99 2.14
C GLY A 4 20.09 -19.98 1.15
N LYS A 5 20.78 -21.00 1.63
CA LYS A 5 21.29 -22.09 0.76
C LYS A 5 20.17 -23.02 0.29
N THR A 6 19.13 -23.18 1.10
CA THR A 6 17.92 -23.92 0.75
C THR A 6 16.67 -23.10 1.03
N PHE A 7 15.62 -23.35 0.23
CA PHE A 7 14.31 -22.73 0.38
C PHE A 7 13.25 -23.83 0.39
N THR A 8 12.32 -23.72 1.34
CA THR A 8 11.14 -24.58 1.41
C THR A 8 9.89 -23.76 1.21
N TYR A 9 8.90 -24.33 0.54
CA TYR A 9 7.62 -23.69 0.35
C TYR A 9 6.86 -23.60 1.68
N SER A 10 6.35 -22.41 2.01
CA SER A 10 5.71 -22.10 3.30
C SER A 10 4.24 -21.67 3.17
N GLY A 11 3.54 -22.11 2.14
CA GLY A 11 2.12 -21.79 1.95
C GLY A 11 1.84 -20.50 1.16
N LEU A 12 0.60 -20.02 1.21
CA LEU A 12 0.09 -18.83 0.53
C LEU A 12 0.21 -18.88 -1.00
N LYS A 13 0.12 -20.07 -1.61
CA LYS A 13 0.23 -20.26 -3.08
C LYS A 13 -0.79 -19.39 -3.83
N GLU A 14 -2.01 -19.35 -3.34
CA GLU A 14 -3.12 -18.71 -4.03
C GLU A 14 -3.06 -17.16 -3.97
N THR A 15 -2.21 -16.58 -3.10
CA THR A 15 -2.02 -15.12 -3.07
C THR A 15 -1.27 -14.58 -4.29
N GLN A 16 -0.49 -15.41 -4.98
CA GLN A 16 0.38 -15.13 -6.12
C GLN A 16 1.38 -13.97 -5.90
N THR A 17 0.88 -12.76 -5.59
CA THR A 17 1.73 -11.57 -5.45
C THR A 17 1.84 -11.15 -3.98
N ILE A 18 3.03 -11.35 -3.41
CA ILE A 18 3.40 -10.88 -2.08
C ILE A 18 4.27 -9.64 -2.23
N ALA A 19 3.86 -8.54 -1.58
CA ALA A 19 4.55 -7.26 -1.69
C ALA A 19 5.51 -6.99 -0.52
N ARG A 20 5.14 -7.45 0.68
CA ARG A 20 5.94 -7.22 1.88
C ARG A 20 5.85 -8.40 2.83
N ILE A 21 6.98 -8.72 3.46
CA ILE A 21 7.07 -9.68 4.56
C ILE A 21 7.68 -8.94 5.75
N VAL A 22 7.03 -9.06 6.92
CA VAL A 22 7.51 -8.46 8.17
C VAL A 22 7.61 -9.54 9.23
N VAL A 23 8.82 -9.79 9.69
CA VAL A 23 9.11 -10.77 10.75
C VAL A 23 9.12 -10.05 12.10
N HIS A 24 8.50 -10.65 13.11
CA HIS A 24 8.51 -10.12 14.46
C HIS A 24 9.96 -10.09 15.02
N PRO A 25 10.41 -8.96 15.62
CA PRO A 25 11.82 -8.77 15.92
C PRO A 25 12.39 -9.69 17.01
N LYS A 26 11.53 -10.28 17.85
CA LYS A 26 11.95 -11.16 18.97
C LYS A 26 11.45 -12.60 18.82
N ASP A 27 10.50 -12.85 17.95
CA ASP A 27 9.93 -14.17 17.73
C ASP A 27 9.79 -14.45 16.23
N PRO A 28 10.76 -15.12 15.60
CA PRO A 28 10.74 -15.37 14.17
C PRO A 28 9.64 -16.32 13.71
N SER A 29 8.92 -16.99 14.62
CA SER A 29 7.74 -17.78 14.28
C SER A 29 6.52 -16.91 13.96
N VAL A 30 6.52 -15.65 14.38
CA VAL A 30 5.47 -14.67 14.06
C VAL A 30 5.87 -13.85 12.84
N VAL A 31 5.13 -14.00 11.74
CA VAL A 31 5.38 -13.28 10.49
C VAL A 31 4.07 -12.73 9.94
N TYR A 32 4.14 -11.53 9.38
CA TYR A 32 3.05 -10.91 8.64
C TYR A 32 3.41 -10.81 7.16
N VAL A 33 2.44 -11.01 6.30
CA VAL A 33 2.57 -10.94 4.84
C VAL A 33 1.50 -10.01 4.28
N ALA A 34 1.94 -9.00 3.53
CA ALA A 34 1.07 -8.13 2.75
C ALA A 34 0.91 -8.74 1.34
N ALA A 35 -0.28 -9.24 1.03
CA ALA A 35 -0.62 -9.86 -0.23
C ALA A 35 -1.44 -8.91 -1.10
N VAL A 36 -0.92 -8.60 -2.29
CA VAL A 36 -1.65 -7.85 -3.32
C VAL A 36 -2.68 -8.75 -4.00
N GLY A 37 -2.44 -10.06 -4.01
CA GLY A 37 -3.28 -11.04 -4.68
C GLY A 37 -3.01 -11.12 -6.18
N HIS A 38 -3.92 -11.73 -6.92
CA HIS A 38 -3.81 -11.88 -8.37
C HIS A 38 -3.79 -10.52 -9.07
N LEU A 39 -2.97 -10.41 -10.11
CA LEU A 39 -2.90 -9.18 -10.91
C LEU A 39 -4.17 -8.98 -11.75
N PHE A 40 -4.68 -10.07 -12.31
CA PHE A 40 -5.88 -10.08 -13.14
C PHE A 40 -7.06 -10.64 -12.34
N GLY A 41 -8.20 -9.95 -12.46
CA GLY A 41 -9.43 -10.35 -11.80
C GLY A 41 -9.50 -10.04 -10.30
N ALA A 42 -10.72 -10.10 -9.81
CA ALA A 42 -11.03 -10.02 -8.39
C ALA A 42 -10.70 -11.36 -7.71
N ASN A 43 -10.21 -11.33 -6.47
CA ASN A 43 -9.89 -12.57 -5.75
C ASN A 43 -9.92 -12.36 -4.22
N PRO A 44 -10.33 -13.38 -3.44
CA PRO A 44 -10.42 -13.32 -1.99
C PRO A 44 -9.07 -13.48 -1.28
N GLU A 45 -8.00 -13.86 -1.99
CA GLU A 45 -6.68 -14.09 -1.42
C GLU A 45 -5.87 -12.81 -1.21
N ARG A 46 -6.47 -11.65 -1.50
CA ARG A 46 -5.91 -10.33 -1.17
C ARG A 46 -6.00 -10.08 0.33
N GLY A 47 -5.00 -9.43 0.91
CA GLY A 47 -5.11 -9.09 2.33
C GLY A 47 -3.80 -9.10 3.10
N ILE A 48 -3.92 -9.11 4.41
CA ILE A 48 -2.81 -9.33 5.33
C ILE A 48 -2.96 -10.72 5.93
N TYR A 49 -1.89 -11.49 5.85
CA TYR A 49 -1.79 -12.81 6.47
C TYR A 49 -0.82 -12.78 7.63
N LYS A 50 -1.11 -13.60 8.63
CA LYS A 50 -0.26 -13.78 9.81
C LYS A 50 -0.04 -15.26 10.07
N THR A 51 1.19 -15.62 10.39
CA THR A 51 1.53 -16.90 11.02
C THR A 51 2.04 -16.68 12.43
N THR A 52 1.93 -17.70 13.29
CA THR A 52 2.52 -17.76 14.62
C THR A 52 3.29 -19.05 14.85
N ASP A 53 3.51 -19.82 13.78
CA ASP A 53 4.16 -21.14 13.81
C ASP A 53 5.26 -21.28 12.75
N GLY A 54 5.86 -20.14 12.34
CA GLY A 54 6.96 -20.12 11.38
C GLY A 54 6.53 -20.40 9.94
N GLY A 55 5.23 -20.17 9.61
CA GLY A 55 4.70 -20.33 8.27
C GLY A 55 4.12 -21.70 7.97
N ASN A 56 3.92 -22.55 8.98
CA ASN A 56 3.22 -23.82 8.80
C ASN A 56 1.72 -23.60 8.55
N THR A 57 1.13 -22.64 9.26
CA THR A 57 -0.26 -22.20 9.05
C THR A 57 -0.36 -20.69 8.91
N TRP A 58 -1.36 -20.21 8.16
CA TRP A 58 -1.59 -18.81 7.90
C TRP A 58 -3.05 -18.44 8.13
N ALA A 59 -3.28 -17.35 8.84
CA ALA A 59 -4.58 -16.73 9.01
C ALA A 59 -4.66 -15.42 8.23
N GLN A 60 -5.72 -15.21 7.47
CA GLN A 60 -6.03 -13.91 6.88
C GLN A 60 -6.58 -12.99 7.96
N VAL A 61 -5.76 -12.04 8.42
CA VAL A 61 -6.10 -11.15 9.56
C VAL A 61 -6.68 -9.81 9.10
N LYS A 62 -6.62 -9.50 7.82
CA LYS A 62 -7.29 -8.34 7.21
C LYS A 62 -7.62 -8.61 5.77
N PHE A 63 -8.89 -8.50 5.44
CA PHE A 63 -9.45 -8.45 4.09
C PHE A 63 -10.27 -7.15 3.96
N ILE A 64 -10.29 -6.53 2.79
CA ILE A 64 -11.09 -5.34 2.48
C ILE A 64 -12.16 -5.73 1.49
N ASP A 65 -11.75 -6.03 0.27
CA ASP A 65 -12.58 -6.49 -0.84
C ASP A 65 -11.74 -7.28 -1.86
N ALA A 66 -12.39 -7.84 -2.86
CA ALA A 66 -11.74 -8.68 -3.86
C ALA A 66 -10.84 -7.91 -4.86
N ASP A 67 -10.87 -6.59 -4.86
CA ASP A 67 -10.04 -5.73 -5.72
C ASP A 67 -8.90 -5.05 -4.96
N THR A 68 -8.92 -5.11 -3.62
CA THR A 68 -8.00 -4.38 -2.75
C THR A 68 -7.09 -5.33 -1.97
N GLY A 69 -5.79 -5.32 -2.29
CA GLY A 69 -4.75 -6.02 -1.54
C GLY A 69 -3.92 -5.06 -0.68
N PHE A 70 -2.81 -5.57 -0.13
CA PHE A 70 -1.86 -4.76 0.62
C PHE A 70 -0.49 -4.77 -0.07
N ILE A 71 0.08 -3.56 -0.25
CA ILE A 71 1.28 -3.33 -1.04
C ILE A 71 2.52 -3.04 -0.20
N ASP A 72 2.33 -2.55 1.01
CA ASP A 72 3.44 -2.29 1.94
C ASP A 72 2.98 -2.44 3.40
N MET A 73 3.94 -2.66 4.29
CA MET A 73 3.68 -2.79 5.72
C MET A 73 4.96 -2.53 6.53
N VAL A 74 4.83 -1.80 7.63
CA VAL A 74 5.90 -1.56 8.57
C VAL A 74 5.45 -1.88 9.99
N MET A 75 6.37 -2.39 10.80
CA MET A 75 6.14 -2.71 12.21
C MET A 75 6.91 -1.72 13.10
N HIS A 76 6.29 -1.32 14.19
CA HIS A 76 6.97 -0.49 15.19
C HIS A 76 8.19 -1.26 15.76
N PRO A 77 9.37 -0.65 15.79
CA PRO A 77 10.63 -1.38 16.09
C PRO A 77 10.74 -1.92 17.52
N THR A 78 9.98 -1.36 18.47
CA THR A 78 10.02 -1.76 19.89
C THR A 78 8.66 -2.25 20.42
N ASP A 79 7.58 -2.06 19.67
CA ASP A 79 6.23 -2.55 20.00
C ASP A 79 5.67 -3.36 18.82
N ALA A 80 5.91 -4.65 18.82
CA ALA A 80 5.48 -5.53 17.75
C ALA A 80 3.95 -5.74 17.66
N ASN A 81 3.17 -5.20 18.60
CA ASN A 81 1.71 -5.17 18.49
C ASN A 81 1.22 -4.06 17.54
N THR A 82 2.08 -3.06 17.27
CA THR A 82 1.74 -1.91 16.44
C THR A 82 2.34 -2.03 15.05
N LEU A 83 1.49 -2.03 14.02
CA LEU A 83 1.87 -2.05 12.61
C LEU A 83 1.06 -1.02 11.83
N TRP A 84 1.64 -0.57 10.72
CA TRP A 84 0.95 0.18 9.68
C TRP A 84 1.04 -0.58 8.38
N ALA A 85 -0.04 -0.58 7.62
CA ALA A 85 -0.13 -1.28 6.34
C ALA A 85 -0.79 -0.38 5.29
N ALA A 86 -0.30 -0.45 4.07
CA ALA A 86 -0.81 0.27 2.93
C ALA A 86 -1.66 -0.66 2.07
N SER A 87 -2.97 -0.40 1.97
CA SER A 87 -3.83 -1.08 1.02
C SER A 87 -3.74 -0.45 -0.36
N TYR A 88 -3.97 -1.26 -1.39
CA TYR A 88 -3.91 -0.83 -2.77
C TYR A 88 -5.01 -1.51 -3.58
N GLN A 89 -5.99 -0.72 -3.99
CA GLN A 89 -7.01 -1.18 -4.93
C GLN A 89 -6.41 -1.24 -6.32
N ARG A 90 -6.24 -2.45 -6.85
CA ARG A 90 -5.52 -2.69 -8.09
C ARG A 90 -6.11 -3.86 -8.88
N ARG A 91 -6.41 -3.60 -10.13
CA ARG A 91 -6.81 -4.63 -11.10
C ARG A 91 -6.18 -4.36 -12.46
N ARG A 92 -5.70 -5.40 -13.10
CA ARG A 92 -5.29 -5.34 -14.51
C ARG A 92 -6.27 -6.11 -15.38
N ALA A 93 -6.53 -5.56 -16.56
CA ALA A 93 -7.27 -6.22 -17.64
C ALA A 93 -6.41 -6.19 -18.91
N PRO A 94 -6.70 -7.02 -19.94
CA PRO A 94 -5.96 -6.95 -21.21
C PRO A 94 -6.00 -5.57 -21.87
N TRP A 95 -7.08 -4.83 -21.64
CA TRP A 95 -7.32 -3.51 -22.20
C TRP A 95 -7.08 -2.35 -21.22
N GLY A 96 -6.71 -2.62 -19.98
CA GLY A 96 -6.60 -1.54 -19.02
C GLY A 96 -5.97 -1.90 -17.67
N PHE A 97 -5.73 -0.86 -16.89
CA PHE A 97 -5.15 -0.95 -15.57
C PHE A 97 -5.85 0.02 -14.61
N ASN A 98 -6.44 -0.51 -13.54
CA ASN A 98 -6.89 0.29 -12.41
C ASN A 98 -5.80 0.26 -11.33
N GLY A 99 -5.26 1.43 -11.01
CA GLY A 99 -4.19 1.62 -10.04
C GLY A 99 -4.57 2.61 -8.95
N GLY A 100 -5.77 2.53 -8.42
CA GLY A 100 -6.24 3.37 -7.32
C GLY A 100 -7.73 3.20 -7.06
N GLY A 101 -8.20 3.76 -5.94
CA GLY A 101 -9.60 3.75 -5.59
C GLY A 101 -9.85 3.88 -4.09
N PRO A 102 -11.12 3.85 -3.66
CA PRO A 102 -11.52 4.06 -2.27
C PRO A 102 -11.05 2.94 -1.32
N GLY A 103 -10.72 1.76 -1.84
CA GLY A 103 -10.13 0.66 -1.05
C GLY A 103 -8.69 0.94 -0.63
N SER A 104 -7.95 1.79 -1.35
CA SER A 104 -6.59 2.18 -1.00
C SER A 104 -6.56 3.07 0.25
N GLY A 105 -5.47 2.99 1.00
CA GLY A 105 -5.26 3.83 2.18
C GLY A 105 -4.26 3.24 3.17
N ILE A 106 -4.04 3.95 4.27
CA ILE A 106 -3.17 3.53 5.36
C ILE A 106 -4.04 2.95 6.47
N TRP A 107 -3.65 1.79 6.96
CA TRP A 107 -4.30 1.06 8.06
C TRP A 107 -3.34 0.93 9.23
N ARG A 108 -3.86 0.95 10.43
CA ARG A 108 -3.09 0.76 11.66
C ARG A 108 -3.74 -0.30 12.54
N THR A 109 -2.90 -1.14 13.14
CA THR A 109 -3.24 -2.00 14.27
C THR A 109 -2.39 -1.62 15.47
N SER A 110 -2.88 -1.90 16.68
CA SER A 110 -2.14 -1.82 17.94
C SER A 110 -2.36 -3.05 18.83
N ASP A 111 -2.90 -4.11 18.26
CA ASP A 111 -3.25 -5.36 18.94
C ASP A 111 -2.74 -6.61 18.21
N ALA A 112 -1.57 -6.48 17.58
CA ALA A 112 -0.92 -7.54 16.81
C ALA A 112 -1.78 -8.07 15.64
N GLY A 113 -2.54 -7.16 15.00
CA GLY A 113 -3.34 -7.47 13.81
C GLY A 113 -4.70 -8.08 14.08
N LYS A 114 -5.18 -8.09 15.32
CA LYS A 114 -6.54 -8.56 15.63
C LYS A 114 -7.60 -7.60 15.08
N THR A 115 -7.33 -6.30 15.19
CA THR A 115 -8.16 -5.25 14.61
C THR A 115 -7.34 -4.28 13.79
N TRP A 116 -7.94 -3.73 12.72
CA TRP A 116 -7.31 -2.77 11.83
C TRP A 116 -8.23 -1.58 11.59
N THR A 117 -7.72 -0.38 11.81
CA THR A 117 -8.43 0.89 11.57
C THR A 117 -7.82 1.62 10.38
N LYS A 118 -8.65 2.03 9.42
CA LYS A 118 -8.22 2.90 8.32
C LYS A 118 -7.98 4.31 8.85
N LEU A 119 -6.81 4.87 8.54
CA LEU A 119 -6.49 6.26 8.87
C LEU A 119 -7.10 7.16 7.79
N THR A 120 -7.85 8.17 8.22
CA THR A 120 -8.52 9.13 7.34
C THR A 120 -8.45 10.53 7.93
N GLY A 121 -8.49 11.56 7.08
CA GLY A 121 -8.39 12.95 7.54
C GLY A 121 -7.04 13.26 8.20
N ASN A 122 -7.04 14.18 9.17
CA ASN A 122 -5.86 14.54 9.98
C ASN A 122 -4.61 14.86 9.14
N GLY A 123 -4.80 15.51 7.98
CA GLY A 123 -3.71 15.91 7.08
C GLY A 123 -3.35 14.87 5.99
N LEU A 124 -3.95 13.67 5.99
CA LEU A 124 -3.90 12.77 4.84
C LEU A 124 -4.68 13.35 3.65
N PRO A 125 -4.30 13.01 2.41
CA PRO A 125 -5.02 13.51 1.25
C PRO A 125 -6.48 13.04 1.26
N ASP A 126 -7.38 13.98 1.05
CA ASP A 126 -8.82 13.73 0.86
C ASP A 126 -9.10 13.65 -0.64
N ASN A 127 -8.93 12.46 -1.19
CA ASN A 127 -9.18 12.15 -2.60
C ASN A 127 -9.83 10.76 -2.70
N PRO A 128 -10.92 10.60 -3.46
CA PRO A 128 -11.57 9.31 -3.65
C PRO A 128 -10.68 8.27 -4.34
N ILE A 129 -9.67 8.75 -5.09
CA ILE A 129 -8.71 7.90 -5.79
C ILE A 129 -7.36 8.05 -5.11
N ILE A 130 -7.04 7.09 -4.25
CA ILE A 130 -5.70 6.89 -3.69
C ILE A 130 -5.10 5.68 -4.40
N GLY A 131 -3.90 5.86 -4.93
CA GLY A 131 -3.15 4.82 -5.61
C GLY A 131 -2.21 4.05 -4.68
N ARG A 132 -1.00 3.81 -5.16
CA ARG A 132 0.03 3.11 -4.42
C ARG A 132 0.56 3.96 -3.27
N ILE A 133 0.81 3.29 -2.13
CA ILE A 133 1.42 3.91 -0.94
C ILE A 133 2.65 3.10 -0.55
N GLY A 134 3.78 3.80 -0.36
CA GLY A 134 4.97 3.27 0.29
C GLY A 134 5.05 3.80 1.72
N LEU A 135 5.48 2.97 2.67
CA LEU A 135 5.59 3.31 4.08
C LEU A 135 7.01 3.08 4.57
N ASP A 136 7.50 3.97 5.43
CA ASP A 136 8.69 3.72 6.23
C ASP A 136 8.54 4.30 7.64
N ILE A 137 9.27 3.72 8.59
CA ILE A 137 9.29 4.12 10.00
C ILE A 137 10.71 4.40 10.46
N CYS A 138 10.92 5.54 11.08
CA CYS A 138 12.23 5.89 11.64
C CYS A 138 12.54 5.05 12.86
N ARG A 139 13.47 4.10 12.75
CA ARG A 139 13.83 3.17 13.84
C ARG A 139 14.33 3.88 15.11
N GLY A 140 15.04 5.00 14.96
CA GLY A 140 15.54 5.80 16.08
C GLY A 140 14.49 6.73 16.70
N LYS A 141 13.38 7.00 16.00
CA LYS A 141 12.23 7.81 16.45
C LYS A 141 10.94 7.15 15.95
N PRO A 142 10.44 6.11 16.61
CA PRO A 142 9.36 5.27 16.07
C PRO A 142 8.02 5.98 15.86
N ASN A 143 7.81 7.15 16.44
CA ASN A 143 6.64 7.97 16.18
C ASN A 143 6.71 8.70 14.82
N VAL A 144 7.91 8.73 14.18
CA VAL A 144 8.10 9.33 12.87
C VAL A 144 7.85 8.29 11.80
N ILE A 145 6.81 8.52 10.99
CA ILE A 145 6.42 7.68 9.86
C ILE A 145 6.40 8.54 8.62
N LEU A 146 6.92 8.02 7.54
CA LEU A 146 6.84 8.59 6.20
C LEU A 146 5.89 7.76 5.35
N ALA A 147 5.08 8.45 4.54
CA ALA A 147 4.22 7.85 3.55
C ALA A 147 4.39 8.55 2.21
N GLN A 148 4.78 7.81 1.19
CA GLN A 148 4.75 8.25 -0.18
C GLN A 148 3.43 7.82 -0.78
N ILE A 149 2.54 8.76 -1.12
CA ILE A 149 1.16 8.49 -1.52
C ILE A 149 0.93 8.96 -2.95
N GLU A 150 0.42 8.06 -3.78
CA GLU A 150 -0.14 8.39 -5.09
C GLU A 150 -1.57 8.92 -4.90
N VAL A 151 -1.85 10.10 -5.45
CA VAL A 151 -3.14 10.80 -5.32
C VAL A 151 -3.69 11.14 -6.69
N GLY A 152 -4.94 10.82 -6.92
CA GLY A 152 -5.63 11.02 -8.19
C GLY A 152 -5.41 9.89 -9.19
N PRO A 153 -6.05 9.96 -10.37
CA PRO A 153 -5.87 8.95 -11.40
C PRO A 153 -4.42 8.86 -11.82
N SER A 154 -3.91 7.63 -11.91
CA SER A 154 -2.54 7.37 -12.37
C SER A 154 -2.33 7.99 -13.76
N GLY A 155 -1.64 9.10 -13.83
CA GLY A 155 -1.35 9.83 -15.07
C GLY A 155 -0.28 9.13 -15.92
N GLY A 156 -0.46 7.85 -16.25
CA GLY A 156 0.41 7.04 -17.09
C GLY A 156 -0.40 6.41 -18.21
N THR A 157 -0.22 6.86 -19.41
CA THR A 157 -0.39 6.17 -20.71
C THR A 157 -0.84 4.70 -20.61
N GLY A 158 -2.08 4.44 -20.22
CA GLY A 158 -2.60 3.09 -20.20
C GLY A 158 -3.88 3.04 -19.38
N ALA A 159 -5.00 3.02 -20.07
CA ALA A 159 -6.36 2.86 -19.56
C ALA A 159 -6.60 3.62 -18.24
N GLY A 160 -7.04 4.83 -18.37
CA GLY A 160 -7.37 5.69 -17.25
C GLY A 160 -8.51 5.11 -16.43
N VAL A 161 -8.53 5.51 -15.17
CA VAL A 161 -9.69 5.36 -14.31
C VAL A 161 -10.38 6.72 -14.28
N ASN A 162 -11.66 6.76 -14.50
CA ASN A 162 -12.47 7.97 -14.35
C ASN A 162 -12.46 8.43 -12.89
N ALA A 163 -12.86 9.68 -12.63
CA ALA A 163 -12.91 10.26 -11.28
C ALA A 163 -13.80 9.47 -10.31
N ASP A 164 -14.72 8.65 -10.81
CA ASP A 164 -15.62 7.78 -10.03
C ASP A 164 -15.05 6.37 -9.78
N GLY A 165 -13.81 6.10 -10.23
CA GLY A 165 -13.15 4.80 -10.10
C GLY A 165 -13.51 3.77 -11.18
N SER A 166 -14.32 4.12 -12.17
CA SER A 166 -14.63 3.25 -13.31
C SER A 166 -13.48 3.20 -14.32
N LEU A 167 -13.33 2.06 -15.00
CA LEU A 167 -12.33 1.90 -16.07
C LEU A 167 -12.74 2.71 -17.30
N VAL A 168 -11.79 3.44 -17.88
CA VAL A 168 -12.01 4.11 -19.18
C VAL A 168 -12.13 3.07 -20.28
N PRO A 169 -13.18 3.13 -21.12
CA PRO A 169 -13.35 2.21 -22.24
C PRO A 169 -12.18 2.24 -23.23
N PRO A 170 -11.90 1.14 -23.93
CA PRO A 170 -10.86 1.11 -24.95
C PRO A 170 -11.13 2.17 -26.04
N GLY A 171 -10.15 3.05 -26.28
CA GLY A 171 -10.22 4.09 -27.30
C GLY A 171 -10.55 5.49 -26.78
N GLU A 172 -10.88 5.63 -25.50
CA GLU A 172 -11.04 6.92 -24.85
C GLU A 172 -9.75 7.32 -24.11
N THR A 173 -9.37 8.58 -24.22
CA THR A 173 -8.26 9.15 -23.44
C THR A 173 -8.80 9.73 -22.14
N PRO A 174 -8.19 9.43 -20.98
CA PRO A 174 -8.53 10.12 -19.75
C PRO A 174 -8.32 11.62 -19.95
N SER A 175 -9.32 12.41 -19.64
CA SER A 175 -9.18 13.87 -19.65
C SER A 175 -8.26 14.27 -18.49
N GLY A 176 -7.00 14.57 -18.79
CA GLY A 176 -6.11 15.18 -17.81
C GLY A 176 -4.66 14.75 -17.89
N GLY A 177 -3.80 15.61 -18.41
CA GLY A 177 -2.42 15.72 -18.01
C GLY A 177 -1.37 15.07 -18.88
N GLY A 178 -1.09 15.70 -20.03
CA GLY A 178 0.21 15.58 -20.70
C GLY A 178 1.31 16.14 -19.80
N ARG A 179 2.40 15.39 -19.59
CA ARG A 179 3.62 15.92 -18.95
C ARG A 179 4.30 16.91 -19.90
N GLY A 180 3.99 18.20 -19.79
CA GLY A 180 4.81 19.27 -20.34
C GLY A 180 6.08 19.40 -19.49
N ARG A 181 7.25 19.52 -20.13
CA ARG A 181 8.50 20.02 -19.51
C ARG A 181 8.31 21.52 -19.21
N GLY A 182 7.60 21.83 -18.13
CA GLY A 182 7.50 23.17 -17.56
C GLY A 182 8.12 23.14 -16.16
N SER A 183 8.40 24.31 -15.59
CA SER A 183 8.79 24.47 -14.19
C SER A 183 7.84 23.68 -13.30
N ASP A 184 8.38 22.92 -12.33
CA ASP A 184 7.56 22.18 -11.37
C ASP A 184 6.53 23.10 -10.75
N PRO A 185 5.23 22.75 -10.81
CA PRO A 185 4.19 23.58 -10.20
C PRO A 185 4.40 23.65 -8.67
N PRO A 186 3.88 24.69 -8.00
CA PRO A 186 4.00 24.81 -6.56
C PRO A 186 3.56 23.54 -5.82
N PRO A 187 4.16 23.21 -4.66
CA PRO A 187 3.76 22.08 -3.85
C PRO A 187 2.26 22.09 -3.56
N ASP A 188 1.58 20.98 -3.84
CA ASP A 188 0.14 20.83 -3.71
C ASP A 188 -0.20 19.49 -3.05
N PRO A 189 -0.80 19.47 -1.84
CA PRO A 189 -1.17 18.25 -1.13
C PRO A 189 -2.30 17.45 -1.80
N ARG A 190 -2.98 18.00 -2.79
CA ARG A 190 -3.99 17.30 -3.61
C ARG A 190 -3.36 16.40 -4.68
N ARG A 191 -2.04 16.46 -4.85
CA ARG A 191 -1.28 15.65 -5.82
C ARG A 191 -0.41 14.62 -5.08
N SER A 192 0.04 13.62 -5.81
CA SER A 192 0.99 12.61 -5.32
C SER A 192 2.21 13.24 -4.66
N GLY A 193 2.64 12.68 -3.54
CA GLY A 193 3.73 13.28 -2.78
C GLY A 193 4.14 12.46 -1.56
N VAL A 194 4.84 13.12 -0.67
CA VAL A 194 5.33 12.57 0.59
C VAL A 194 4.65 13.26 1.77
N TRP A 195 4.18 12.45 2.69
CA TRP A 195 3.59 12.86 3.97
C TRP A 195 4.41 12.34 5.14
N ARG A 196 4.42 13.08 6.22
CA ARG A 196 5.10 12.72 7.46
C ARG A 196 4.15 12.83 8.64
N SER A 197 4.20 11.83 9.50
CA SER A 197 3.65 11.86 10.85
C SER A 197 4.78 11.91 11.86
N ASP A 198 4.61 12.66 12.95
CA ASP A 198 5.54 12.73 14.08
C ASP A 198 4.93 12.13 15.37
N ASP A 199 3.71 11.57 15.29
CA ASP A 199 2.89 11.13 16.43
C ASP A 199 2.34 9.69 16.25
N GLY A 200 3.03 8.85 15.47
CA GLY A 200 2.63 7.47 15.23
C GLY A 200 1.42 7.32 14.32
N GLY A 201 1.25 8.25 13.38
CA GLY A 201 0.20 8.20 12.37
C GLY A 201 -1.13 8.81 12.81
N LYS A 202 -1.19 9.55 13.92
CA LYS A 202 -2.41 10.24 14.37
C LYS A 202 -2.70 11.49 13.54
N THR A 203 -1.65 12.26 13.22
CA THR A 203 -1.70 13.41 12.33
C THR A 203 -0.63 13.34 11.26
N TRP A 204 -0.88 13.94 10.11
CA TRP A 204 0.00 13.91 8.96
C TRP A 204 0.22 15.30 8.39
N ARG A 205 1.43 15.55 7.93
CA ARG A 205 1.82 16.80 7.30
C ARG A 205 2.37 16.50 5.90
N PHE A 206 1.84 17.19 4.91
CA PHE A 206 2.39 17.17 3.56
C PHE A 206 3.80 17.78 3.55
N MET A 207 4.75 17.09 2.87
CA MET A 207 6.15 17.49 2.81
C MET A 207 6.56 17.98 1.43
N SER A 208 6.21 17.23 0.37
CA SER A 208 6.60 17.59 -1.00
C SER A 208 5.83 16.76 -2.03
N ASN A 209 5.79 17.23 -3.28
CA ASN A 209 5.32 16.45 -4.42
C ASN A 209 6.43 15.62 -5.11
N ASN A 210 7.53 15.34 -4.41
CA ASN A 210 8.62 14.53 -4.96
C ASN A 210 8.21 13.05 -5.07
N ASN A 211 7.34 12.76 -6.03
CA ASN A 211 6.84 11.43 -6.37
C ASN A 211 6.56 11.38 -7.88
N ASN A 212 7.63 11.45 -8.69
CA ASN A 212 7.54 11.61 -10.15
C ASN A 212 6.97 10.38 -10.88
N LEU A 213 7.07 9.18 -10.30
CA LEU A 213 6.56 7.93 -10.85
C LEU A 213 5.92 7.09 -9.74
N PRO A 214 4.82 7.57 -9.15
CA PRO A 214 4.26 7.00 -7.91
C PRO A 214 3.89 5.53 -8.03
N MET A 215 3.37 5.08 -9.17
CA MET A 215 2.94 3.71 -9.37
C MET A 215 4.09 2.70 -9.35
N TYR A 216 5.27 3.07 -9.88
CA TYR A 216 6.41 2.15 -10.02
C TYR A 216 7.44 2.24 -8.91
N TYR A 217 7.67 3.43 -8.37
CA TYR A 217 8.80 3.71 -7.47
C TYR A 217 8.42 4.24 -6.10
N SER A 218 7.18 4.01 -5.64
CA SER A 218 6.75 4.37 -4.28
C SER A 218 7.41 3.43 -3.26
N LYS A 219 8.70 3.62 -3.03
CA LYS A 219 9.45 3.11 -1.89
C LYS A 219 10.17 4.25 -1.22
N ILE A 220 10.15 4.26 0.09
CA ILE A 220 10.89 5.17 0.96
C ILE A 220 12.02 4.38 1.59
#